data_00183ec88489ab9c54ada35ca70980f4
#
_entry.id   00183ec88489ab9c54ada35ca70980f4
#
_cell.length_a   1.000
_cell.length_b   1.000
_cell.length_c   1.000
_cell.angle_alpha   90.00
_cell.angle_beta   90.00
_cell.angle_gamma   90.00
#
_symmetry.space_group_name_H-M   'P 1'
#
loop_
_entity.id
_entity.type
_entity.pdbx_description
1 polymer ?
#
loop_
_entity_poly.entity_id
_entity_poly.type
_entity_poly.pdbx_seq_one_letter_code
_entity_poly.pdbx_strand_id
1 'polypeptide(L)'
;LHTEDLPLPIDYQVGTGNNYREVKDGDRLVCEVHFAAGTIGQVNHVDYFDLAGNMTLRQQYDIRGFKAADEFFGEDGQEYYARYYRPNGETYLERYFVKSVENTPINSLNVLRNYQGQDRFFDSLEDLFIFFLDELNKANGEDNVFIADRPAVAIKPVQSMMTKAKKFLWLPMNQVNDGQNLINGPLNPMLQGPVTTDADKWDGVIVMTAKQAEILQQQIHNAVPIYVINGTPVLANYARINEADRTPGQLIYVGRLAEDKQTSQLINMFAQIHQQVSESKLTFYGYGTGEDMDNYKKQVKSLGLDGSIEFAGYQISLDEAYDQAQLFVDASRIDAQPLAMGEALNHGVPVVSYDYLYGPREMVISGKNGEIIPLNNQGQFIQTVVKLLQDRDELQSLSTGAYDNLDELVEEKTWKQWQQLSAI
;
A
#
# COMPACT_ATOMS: atom_id res chain seq x y z
N LEU A 1 3.16 26.50 -6.27
CA LEU A 1 4.41 27.13 -6.73
C LEU A 1 4.79 26.55 -8.09
N HIS A 2 5.18 27.39 -9.05
CA HIS A 2 5.70 27.04 -10.36
C HIS A 2 7.16 27.47 -10.52
N THR A 3 7.85 26.99 -11.56
CA THR A 3 9.27 27.31 -11.78
C THR A 3 9.54 28.81 -11.84
N GLU A 4 8.64 29.58 -12.45
CA GLU A 4 8.69 31.05 -12.61
C GLU A 4 8.54 31.81 -11.29
N ASP A 5 8.01 31.17 -10.24
CA ASP A 5 7.89 31.74 -8.90
C ASP A 5 9.16 31.56 -8.06
N LEU A 6 10.12 30.74 -8.55
CA LEU A 6 11.39 30.52 -7.86
C LEU A 6 12.28 31.75 -7.98
N PRO A 7 13.04 32.14 -6.94
CA PRO A 7 13.94 33.30 -6.95
C PRO A 7 15.23 33.02 -7.72
N LEU A 8 15.11 32.65 -9.00
CA LEU A 8 16.24 32.38 -9.88
C LEU A 8 16.72 33.68 -10.55
N PRO A 9 18.03 33.87 -10.73
CA PRO A 9 18.57 34.98 -11.51
C PRO A 9 18.05 34.97 -12.95
N ILE A 10 17.75 36.17 -13.49
CA ILE A 10 17.07 36.33 -14.79
C ILE A 10 17.92 35.90 -15.97
N ASP A 11 19.21 35.84 -15.81
CA ASP A 11 20.22 35.44 -16.80
C ASP A 11 20.46 33.92 -16.85
N TYR A 12 19.87 33.18 -15.92
CA TYR A 12 19.98 31.72 -15.95
C TYR A 12 19.09 31.10 -17.03
N GLN A 13 19.62 30.06 -17.67
CA GLN A 13 18.94 29.33 -18.73
C GLN A 13 18.14 28.18 -18.11
N VAL A 14 16.86 28.17 -18.39
CA VAL A 14 15.94 27.11 -17.95
C VAL A 14 15.68 26.16 -19.10
N GLY A 15 16.12 24.93 -18.98
CA GLY A 15 15.89 23.86 -19.95
C GLY A 15 14.45 23.36 -19.95
N THR A 16 14.13 22.50 -20.92
CA THR A 16 12.84 21.83 -21.02
C THR A 16 13.00 20.33 -20.74
N GLY A 17 12.18 19.79 -19.85
CA GLY A 17 12.12 18.36 -19.52
C GLY A 17 10.70 17.96 -19.11
N ASN A 18 10.38 16.68 -19.19
CA ASN A 18 9.01 16.21 -18.88
C ASN A 18 8.71 16.22 -17.37
N ASN A 19 9.67 15.73 -16.55
CA ASN A 19 9.47 15.56 -15.11
C ASN A 19 10.32 16.53 -14.27
N TYR A 20 11.30 17.20 -14.88
CA TYR A 20 12.17 18.17 -14.23
C TYR A 20 12.68 19.18 -15.25
N ARG A 21 13.27 20.28 -14.76
CA ARG A 21 13.96 21.29 -15.57
C ARG A 21 15.34 21.55 -15.02
N GLU A 22 16.34 21.53 -15.88
CA GLU A 22 17.69 21.98 -15.55
C GLU A 22 17.75 23.51 -15.58
N VAL A 23 18.41 24.10 -14.61
CA VAL A 23 18.71 25.54 -14.56
C VAL A 23 20.23 25.70 -14.62
N LYS A 24 20.71 26.41 -15.63
CA LYS A 24 22.15 26.56 -15.92
C LYS A 24 22.59 28.02 -15.93
N ASP A 25 23.84 28.23 -15.49
CA ASP A 25 24.62 29.45 -15.67
C ASP A 25 25.75 29.13 -16.67
N GLY A 26 25.52 29.46 -17.95
CA GLY A 26 26.32 28.95 -19.06
C GLY A 26 26.29 27.42 -19.16
N ASP A 27 27.41 26.74 -19.08
CA ASP A 27 27.52 25.28 -19.09
C ASP A 27 27.35 24.64 -17.70
N ARG A 28 27.27 25.44 -16.65
CA ARG A 28 27.20 24.97 -15.27
C ARG A 28 25.74 24.63 -14.91
N LEU A 29 25.50 23.41 -14.47
CA LEU A 29 24.25 23.05 -13.80
C LEU A 29 24.21 23.70 -12.40
N VAL A 30 23.22 24.55 -12.17
CA VAL A 30 22.99 25.22 -10.88
C VAL A 30 21.98 24.46 -10.04
N CYS A 31 20.84 24.12 -10.64
CA CYS A 31 19.84 23.33 -9.96
C CYS A 31 18.96 22.56 -10.94
N GLU A 32 18.26 21.56 -10.40
CA GLU A 32 17.18 20.84 -11.06
C GLU A 32 15.87 21.10 -10.34
N VAL A 33 14.83 21.53 -11.07
CA VAL A 33 13.48 21.77 -10.56
C VAL A 33 12.62 20.57 -10.90
N HIS A 34 12.21 19.81 -9.90
CA HIS A 34 11.39 18.61 -10.04
C HIS A 34 9.93 18.90 -9.76
N PHE A 35 9.03 18.30 -10.55
CA PHE A 35 7.59 18.53 -10.46
C PHE A 35 6.88 17.42 -9.68
N ALA A 36 5.82 17.81 -8.99
CA ALA A 36 4.93 16.87 -8.30
C ALA A 36 4.15 16.04 -9.31
N ALA A 37 4.18 14.72 -9.14
CA ALA A 37 3.45 13.79 -10.01
C ALA A 37 1.95 14.08 -9.99
N GLY A 38 1.31 13.98 -11.17
CA GLY A 38 -0.13 14.25 -11.32
C GLY A 38 -0.51 15.74 -11.31
N THR A 39 0.46 16.67 -11.33
CA THR A 39 0.22 18.11 -11.39
C THR A 39 0.71 18.71 -12.70
N ILE A 40 0.22 19.91 -13.04
CA ILE A 40 0.68 20.66 -14.21
C ILE A 40 1.78 21.64 -13.75
N GLY A 41 3.04 21.11 -13.64
CA GLY A 41 4.22 21.94 -13.40
C GLY A 41 4.34 22.52 -11.97
N GLN A 42 3.66 21.96 -10.98
CA GLN A 42 3.86 22.34 -9.58
C GLN A 42 5.20 21.80 -9.09
N VAL A 43 6.00 22.67 -8.49
CA VAL A 43 7.32 22.31 -7.94
C VAL A 43 7.13 21.40 -6.72
N ASN A 44 7.80 20.24 -6.77
CA ASN A 44 7.92 19.33 -5.63
C ASN A 44 9.19 19.63 -4.82
N HIS A 45 10.33 19.66 -5.49
CA HIS A 45 11.61 20.02 -4.88
C HIS A 45 12.57 20.64 -5.90
N VAL A 46 13.58 21.31 -5.37
CA VAL A 46 14.69 21.88 -6.16
C VAL A 46 16.00 21.36 -5.59
N ASP A 47 16.78 20.68 -6.41
CA ASP A 47 18.11 20.18 -6.09
C ASP A 47 19.18 21.16 -6.57
N TYR A 48 20.03 21.66 -5.68
CA TYR A 48 21.12 22.59 -5.97
C TYR A 48 22.47 21.87 -5.95
N PHE A 49 23.30 22.21 -6.93
CA PHE A 49 24.59 21.58 -7.16
C PHE A 49 25.75 22.56 -6.93
N ASP A 50 26.85 22.04 -6.40
CA ASP A 50 28.13 22.78 -6.26
C ASP A 50 28.89 22.87 -7.60
N LEU A 51 30.09 23.48 -7.57
CA LEU A 51 30.95 23.61 -8.76
C LEU A 51 31.50 22.26 -9.26
N ALA A 52 31.51 21.23 -8.42
CA ALA A 52 31.97 19.90 -8.77
C ALA A 52 30.81 19.01 -9.30
N GLY A 53 29.58 19.51 -9.25
CA GLY A 53 28.38 18.78 -9.68
C GLY A 53 27.76 17.89 -8.57
N ASN A 54 28.20 18.06 -7.32
CA ASN A 54 27.57 17.33 -6.21
C ASN A 54 26.31 18.06 -5.76
N MET A 55 25.24 17.32 -5.49
CA MET A 55 24.05 17.87 -4.86
C MET A 55 24.37 18.27 -3.41
N THR A 56 24.14 19.52 -3.05
CA THR A 56 24.46 20.07 -1.73
C THR A 56 23.24 20.48 -0.91
N LEU A 57 22.15 20.82 -1.60
CA LEU A 57 20.92 21.27 -0.97
C LEU A 57 19.72 20.80 -1.78
N ARG A 58 18.70 20.25 -1.09
CA ARG A 58 17.37 20.04 -1.63
C ARG A 58 16.39 20.93 -0.90
N GLN A 59 15.64 21.72 -1.64
CA GLN A 59 14.51 22.49 -1.12
C GLN A 59 13.21 21.79 -1.43
N GLN A 60 12.50 21.31 -0.41
CA GLN A 60 11.19 20.66 -0.54
C GLN A 60 10.08 21.71 -0.49
N TYR A 61 9.06 21.55 -1.35
CA TYR A 61 7.90 22.43 -1.39
C TYR A 61 6.61 21.65 -1.12
N ASP A 62 5.76 22.24 -0.29
CA ASP A 62 4.40 21.73 -0.05
C ASP A 62 3.51 22.04 -1.26
N ILE A 63 2.54 21.18 -1.56
CA ILE A 63 1.58 21.39 -2.65
C ILE A 63 0.81 22.72 -2.53
N ARG A 64 0.70 23.28 -1.33
CA ARG A 64 0.13 24.60 -1.06
C ARG A 64 1.03 25.76 -1.46
N GLY A 65 2.27 25.49 -1.93
CA GLY A 65 3.16 26.46 -2.54
C GLY A 65 4.16 27.15 -1.59
N PHE A 66 4.34 26.69 -0.35
CA PHE A 66 5.39 27.18 0.53
C PHE A 66 6.55 26.20 0.64
N LYS A 67 7.74 26.70 0.97
CA LYS A 67 8.90 25.87 1.22
C LYS A 67 8.71 25.09 2.54
N ALA A 68 8.72 23.76 2.44
CA ALA A 68 8.48 22.87 3.57
C ALA A 68 9.75 22.44 4.30
N ALA A 69 10.87 22.23 3.54
CA ALA A 69 12.15 21.86 4.14
C ALA A 69 13.35 22.30 3.29
N ASP A 70 14.49 22.44 3.96
CA ASP A 70 15.84 22.43 3.36
C ASP A 70 16.59 21.21 3.90
N GLU A 71 17.09 20.35 3.00
CA GLU A 71 17.90 19.17 3.28
C GLU A 71 19.32 19.39 2.74
N PHE A 72 20.32 19.24 3.58
CA PHE A 72 21.73 19.51 3.25
C PHE A 72 22.54 18.24 3.13
N PHE A 73 23.32 18.14 2.07
CA PHE A 73 24.09 16.94 1.71
C PHE A 73 25.59 17.23 1.74
N GLY A 74 26.38 16.26 2.19
CA GLY A 74 27.83 16.29 2.15
C GLY A 74 28.38 15.91 0.78
N GLU A 75 29.70 16.01 0.60
CA GLU A 75 30.41 15.60 -0.63
C GLU A 75 30.21 14.11 -0.97
N ASP A 76 29.83 13.30 0.00
CA ASP A 76 29.50 11.87 -0.16
C ASP A 76 28.05 11.62 -0.54
N GLY A 77 27.26 12.67 -0.79
CA GLY A 77 25.86 12.60 -1.14
C GLY A 77 24.93 12.19 0.01
N GLN A 78 25.42 12.15 1.27
CA GLN A 78 24.60 11.80 2.42
C GLN A 78 24.06 13.05 3.10
N GLU A 79 22.79 12.97 3.54
CA GLU A 79 22.17 14.01 4.34
C GLU A 79 22.86 14.13 5.71
N TYR A 80 23.22 15.36 6.11
CA TYR A 80 23.81 15.61 7.44
C TYR A 80 22.99 16.57 8.29
N TYR A 81 22.10 17.36 7.68
CA TYR A 81 21.26 18.34 8.37
C TYR A 81 19.99 18.61 7.56
N ALA A 82 18.84 18.79 8.23
CA ALA A 82 17.62 19.27 7.62
C ALA A 82 16.88 20.29 8.51
N ARG A 83 16.20 21.24 7.88
CA ARG A 83 15.30 22.21 8.53
C ARG A 83 13.92 22.12 7.92
N TYR A 84 12.90 22.12 8.77
CA TYR A 84 11.50 22.10 8.38
C TYR A 84 10.82 23.40 8.77
N TYR A 85 9.96 23.89 7.90
CA TYR A 85 9.36 25.22 8.01
C TYR A 85 7.85 25.17 8.17
N ARG A 86 7.34 26.12 8.95
CA ARG A 86 5.93 26.45 8.95
C ARG A 86 5.57 27.22 7.67
N PRO A 87 4.26 27.33 7.30
CA PRO A 87 3.85 28.13 6.13
C PRO A 87 4.32 29.60 6.16
N ASN A 88 4.59 30.16 7.34
CA ASN A 88 5.12 31.51 7.52
C ASN A 88 6.63 31.62 7.36
N GLY A 89 7.33 30.52 7.06
CA GLY A 89 8.78 30.46 6.88
C GLY A 89 9.61 30.27 8.18
N GLU A 90 8.95 30.20 9.35
CA GLU A 90 9.66 29.94 10.61
C GLU A 90 10.09 28.47 10.71
N THR A 91 11.33 28.21 11.10
CA THR A 91 11.83 26.87 11.39
C THR A 91 11.13 26.34 12.65
N TYR A 92 10.52 25.15 12.52
CA TYR A 92 9.91 24.48 13.67
C TYR A 92 10.60 23.16 14.06
N LEU A 93 11.34 22.55 13.14
CA LEU A 93 12.08 21.31 13.40
C LEU A 93 13.43 21.33 12.68
N GLU A 94 14.46 20.91 13.37
CA GLU A 94 15.78 20.66 12.82
C GLU A 94 16.19 19.23 13.11
N ARG A 95 16.81 18.58 12.12
CA ARG A 95 17.29 17.21 12.22
C ARG A 95 18.76 17.16 11.88
N TYR A 96 19.53 16.45 12.69
CA TYR A 96 20.96 16.28 12.53
C TYR A 96 21.28 14.81 12.33
N PHE A 97 22.22 14.53 11.44
CA PHE A 97 22.62 13.17 11.11
C PHE A 97 24.13 13.00 11.29
N VAL A 98 24.51 11.81 11.72
CA VAL A 98 25.91 11.35 11.76
C VAL A 98 26.07 10.16 10.83
N LYS A 99 27.29 9.87 10.42
CA LYS A 99 27.58 8.72 9.57
C LYS A 99 27.66 7.45 10.41
N SER A 100 27.03 6.38 9.93
CA SER A 100 27.26 5.02 10.42
C SER A 100 28.63 4.49 9.96
N VAL A 101 29.02 3.31 10.48
CA VAL A 101 30.20 2.58 10.00
C VAL A 101 30.07 2.20 8.51
N GLU A 102 28.83 2.03 8.02
CA GLU A 102 28.53 1.70 6.63
C GLU A 102 28.33 2.94 5.74
N ASN A 103 28.68 4.11 6.24
CA ASN A 103 28.52 5.40 5.56
C ASN A 103 27.07 5.75 5.20
N THR A 104 26.10 5.30 6.00
CA THR A 104 24.69 5.69 5.88
C THR A 104 24.34 6.75 6.94
N PRO A 105 23.42 7.70 6.66
CA PRO A 105 23.03 8.71 7.63
C PRO A 105 22.20 8.09 8.75
N ILE A 106 22.61 8.35 10.01
CA ILE A 106 21.86 8.01 11.21
C ILE A 106 21.37 9.31 11.84
N ASN A 107 20.06 9.45 12.04
CA ASN A 107 19.51 10.58 12.78
C ASN A 107 20.00 10.53 14.22
N SER A 108 20.70 11.60 14.65
CA SER A 108 21.38 11.67 15.95
C SER A 108 20.80 12.71 16.89
N LEU A 109 20.07 13.68 16.36
CA LEU A 109 19.44 14.74 17.16
C LEU A 109 18.28 15.35 16.36
N ASN A 110 17.16 15.61 17.04
CA ASN A 110 16.05 16.37 16.54
C ASN A 110 15.74 17.51 17.50
N VAL A 111 15.57 18.73 16.99
CA VAL A 111 15.29 19.91 17.80
C VAL A 111 13.96 20.51 17.35
N LEU A 112 12.95 20.38 18.19
CA LEU A 112 11.67 21.02 17.99
C LEU A 112 11.76 22.44 18.55
N ARG A 113 11.71 23.45 17.67
CA ARG A 113 11.94 24.85 17.97
C ARG A 113 10.70 25.51 18.53
N ASN A 114 10.90 26.30 19.57
CA ASN A 114 9.89 27.17 20.19
C ASN A 114 8.55 26.48 20.48
N TYR A 115 8.59 25.21 20.91
CA TYR A 115 7.39 24.50 21.32
C TYR A 115 6.96 24.99 22.71
N GLN A 116 5.82 25.67 22.79
CA GLN A 116 5.32 26.31 24.02
C GLN A 116 6.36 27.25 24.67
N GLY A 117 7.12 27.97 23.84
CA GLY A 117 8.14 28.93 24.28
C GLY A 117 9.50 28.34 24.63
N GLN A 118 9.74 27.05 24.39
CA GLN A 118 11.00 26.36 24.66
C GLN A 118 11.41 25.44 23.50
N ASP A 119 12.71 25.28 23.32
CA ASP A 119 13.24 24.26 22.43
C ASP A 119 13.22 22.90 23.14
N ARG A 120 12.90 21.84 22.39
CA ARG A 120 12.95 20.46 22.87
C ARG A 120 13.87 19.62 22.03
N PHE A 121 14.60 18.74 22.69
CA PHE A 121 15.66 17.93 22.09
C PHE A 121 15.32 16.46 22.21
N PHE A 122 15.52 15.72 21.11
CA PHE A 122 15.21 14.28 21.03
C PHE A 122 16.39 13.56 20.36
N ASP A 123 16.85 12.46 20.94
CA ASP A 123 17.99 11.68 20.46
C ASP A 123 17.66 10.84 19.22
N SER A 124 16.36 10.62 18.97
CA SER A 124 15.89 9.87 17.81
C SER A 124 14.58 10.45 17.24
N LEU A 125 14.26 10.07 16.01
CA LEU A 125 12.96 10.39 15.40
C LEU A 125 11.83 9.66 16.14
N GLU A 126 12.10 8.48 16.67
CA GLU A 126 11.14 7.73 17.50
C GLU A 126 10.75 8.48 18.76
N ASP A 127 11.74 9.07 19.48
CA ASP A 127 11.45 9.85 20.70
C ASP A 127 10.64 11.11 20.39
N LEU A 128 10.94 11.77 19.27
CA LEU A 128 10.13 12.88 18.78
C LEU A 128 8.70 12.42 18.46
N PHE A 129 8.55 11.24 17.86
CA PHE A 129 7.23 10.71 17.51
C PHE A 129 6.45 10.28 18.76
N ILE A 130 7.09 9.68 19.77
CA ILE A 130 6.46 9.41 21.08
C ILE A 130 5.95 10.70 21.69
N PHE A 131 6.79 11.73 21.74
CA PHE A 131 6.40 13.05 22.25
C PHE A 131 5.20 13.63 21.50
N PHE A 132 5.21 13.55 20.16
CA PHE A 132 4.09 14.01 19.33
C PHE A 132 2.79 13.27 19.66
N LEU A 133 2.83 11.93 19.80
CA LEU A 133 1.65 11.13 20.14
C LEU A 133 1.12 11.48 21.55
N ASP A 134 2.00 11.68 22.53
CA ASP A 134 1.61 12.09 23.88
C ASP A 134 0.98 13.47 23.92
N GLU A 135 1.52 14.44 23.17
CA GLU A 135 0.94 15.79 23.11
C GLU A 135 -0.39 15.78 22.33
N LEU A 136 -0.50 14.96 21.27
CA LEU A 136 -1.75 14.75 20.55
C LEU A 136 -2.83 14.17 21.46
N ASN A 137 -2.47 13.15 22.25
CA ASN A 137 -3.38 12.52 23.21
C ASN A 137 -3.89 13.53 24.26
N LYS A 138 -2.99 14.29 24.87
CA LYS A 138 -3.35 15.36 25.84
C LYS A 138 -4.27 16.40 25.21
N ALA A 139 -3.97 16.84 23.99
CA ALA A 139 -4.77 17.86 23.30
C ALA A 139 -6.21 17.39 22.99
N ASN A 140 -6.43 16.07 22.91
CA ASN A 140 -7.72 15.47 22.60
C ASN A 140 -8.39 14.78 23.82
N GLY A 141 -8.00 15.11 25.06
CA GLY A 141 -8.69 14.70 26.29
C GLY A 141 -8.25 13.38 26.91
N GLU A 142 -7.14 12.80 26.47
CA GLU A 142 -6.52 11.59 27.05
C GLU A 142 -7.39 10.31 27.09
N ASP A 143 -8.39 10.21 26.19
CA ASP A 143 -9.23 9.01 26.03
C ASP A 143 -9.30 8.64 24.55
N ASN A 144 -8.14 8.61 23.91
CA ASN A 144 -8.03 8.35 22.49
C ASN A 144 -7.61 6.90 22.22
N VAL A 145 -7.95 6.44 21.02
CA VAL A 145 -7.52 5.14 20.47
C VAL A 145 -6.39 5.37 19.48
N PHE A 146 -5.24 4.75 19.71
CA PHE A 146 -4.11 4.76 18.78
C PHE A 146 -3.96 3.40 18.14
N ILE A 147 -3.85 3.40 16.81
CA ILE A 147 -3.71 2.18 16.00
C ILE A 147 -2.37 2.22 15.27
N ALA A 148 -1.50 1.27 15.57
CA ALA A 148 -0.22 1.09 14.90
C ALA A 148 -0.44 0.28 13.60
N ASP A 149 -0.79 0.98 12.51
CA ASP A 149 -1.07 0.38 11.18
C ASP A 149 0.21 -0.02 10.42
N ARG A 150 1.31 0.71 10.61
CA ARG A 150 2.60 0.40 9.99
C ARG A 150 3.57 -0.14 11.02
N PRO A 151 3.63 -1.48 11.23
CA PRO A 151 4.41 -2.07 12.31
C PRO A 151 5.85 -1.56 12.39
N ALA A 152 6.55 -1.48 11.26
CA ALA A 152 7.94 -1.01 11.21
C ALA A 152 8.17 0.42 11.75
N VAL A 153 7.17 1.27 11.69
CA VAL A 153 7.29 2.69 12.08
C VAL A 153 6.52 2.99 13.37
N ALA A 154 5.38 2.34 13.57
CA ALA A 154 4.41 2.74 14.58
C ALA A 154 4.46 1.90 15.88
N ILE A 155 4.97 0.67 15.85
CA ILE A 155 4.98 -0.20 17.04
C ILE A 155 5.66 0.49 18.20
N LYS A 156 6.93 0.86 18.06
CA LYS A 156 7.71 1.40 19.17
C LYS A 156 7.17 2.74 19.66
N PRO A 157 6.83 3.73 18.82
CA PRO A 157 6.23 4.96 19.28
C PRO A 157 4.91 4.78 20.03
N VAL A 158 3.96 4.01 19.50
CA VAL A 158 2.65 3.81 20.13
C VAL A 158 2.78 3.04 21.45
N GLN A 159 3.55 1.97 21.46
CA GLN A 159 3.75 1.17 22.66
C GLN A 159 4.46 1.95 23.78
N SER A 160 5.31 2.92 23.43
CA SER A 160 6.14 3.70 24.36
C SER A 160 5.52 5.03 24.80
N MET A 161 4.29 5.36 24.34
CA MET A 161 3.56 6.53 24.84
C MET A 161 3.49 6.54 26.37
N MET A 162 3.74 7.71 26.96
CA MET A 162 3.71 7.94 28.41
C MET A 162 2.30 8.31 28.92
N THR A 163 1.46 8.84 28.06
CA THR A 163 0.06 9.17 28.39
C THR A 163 -0.82 7.93 28.29
N LYS A 164 -1.89 7.91 29.11
CA LYS A 164 -2.86 6.81 29.09
C LYS A 164 -3.71 6.92 27.81
N ALA A 165 -3.66 5.91 26.97
CA ALA A 165 -4.44 5.78 25.77
C ALA A 165 -4.74 4.31 25.47
N LYS A 166 -5.77 4.01 24.69
CA LYS A 166 -6.02 2.68 24.14
C LYS A 166 -5.10 2.44 22.97
N LYS A 167 -4.39 1.32 22.93
CA LYS A 167 -3.34 1.03 21.96
C LYS A 167 -3.60 -0.29 21.25
N PHE A 168 -3.72 -0.24 19.94
CA PHE A 168 -3.93 -1.43 19.11
C PHE A 168 -2.84 -1.57 18.07
N LEU A 169 -2.40 -2.80 17.85
CA LEU A 169 -1.51 -3.17 16.75
C LEU A 169 -2.33 -3.75 15.62
N TRP A 170 -2.32 -3.11 14.45
CA TRP A 170 -2.97 -3.65 13.27
C TRP A 170 -1.97 -4.40 12.40
N LEU A 171 -2.33 -5.63 12.00
CA LEU A 171 -1.55 -6.48 11.13
C LEU A 171 -2.18 -6.54 9.71
N PRO A 172 -1.84 -5.60 8.82
CA PRO A 172 -2.30 -5.64 7.42
C PRO A 172 -1.49 -6.63 6.57
N MET A 173 -0.73 -7.51 7.20
CA MET A 173 0.13 -8.52 6.61
C MET A 173 0.01 -9.84 7.38
N ASN A 174 0.58 -10.91 6.85
CA ASN A 174 0.71 -12.13 7.65
C ASN A 174 1.71 -11.95 8.81
N GLN A 175 1.56 -12.77 9.84
CA GLN A 175 2.31 -12.63 11.09
C GLN A 175 3.67 -13.34 11.12
N VAL A 176 4.02 -14.10 10.09
CA VAL A 176 5.28 -14.85 9.99
C VAL A 176 6.23 -14.23 8.97
N ASN A 177 7.48 -14.64 8.98
CA ASN A 177 8.44 -14.23 7.95
C ASN A 177 8.04 -14.76 6.56
N ASP A 178 8.44 -14.03 5.53
CA ASP A 178 8.22 -14.45 4.14
C ASP A 178 8.79 -15.84 3.88
N GLY A 179 8.02 -16.64 3.14
CA GLY A 179 8.37 -18.01 2.81
C GLY A 179 8.22 -19.04 3.95
N GLN A 180 7.83 -18.61 5.15
CA GLN A 180 7.59 -19.50 6.28
C GLN A 180 6.15 -20.05 6.29
N ASN A 181 5.95 -21.15 7.02
CA ASN A 181 4.62 -21.72 7.19
C ASN A 181 3.77 -20.84 8.10
N LEU A 182 2.59 -20.41 7.60
CA LEU A 182 1.69 -19.48 8.30
C LEU A 182 1.14 -20.04 9.61
N ILE A 183 1.02 -21.36 9.74
CA ILE A 183 0.39 -21.99 10.90
C ILE A 183 1.38 -22.16 12.04
N ASN A 184 2.60 -22.60 11.75
CA ASN A 184 3.57 -22.99 12.78
C ASN A 184 4.98 -22.39 12.56
N GLY A 185 5.13 -21.51 11.58
CA GLY A 185 6.37 -20.77 11.36
C GLY A 185 6.63 -19.76 12.48
N PRO A 186 7.89 -19.30 12.64
CA PRO A 186 8.22 -18.29 13.63
C PRO A 186 7.56 -16.95 13.28
N LEU A 187 7.08 -16.24 14.30
CA LEU A 187 6.58 -14.88 14.14
C LEU A 187 7.66 -13.99 13.51
N ASN A 188 7.21 -13.03 12.71
CA ASN A 188 8.09 -11.99 12.21
C ASN A 188 8.81 -11.31 13.38
N PRO A 189 10.15 -11.13 13.36
CA PRO A 189 10.91 -10.55 14.48
C PRO A 189 10.37 -9.22 14.96
N MET A 190 9.79 -8.41 14.06
CA MET A 190 9.18 -7.13 14.38
C MET A 190 7.93 -7.28 15.27
N LEU A 191 7.19 -8.38 15.12
CA LEU A 191 5.97 -8.67 15.86
C LEU A 191 6.21 -9.47 17.14
N GLN A 192 7.29 -10.26 17.19
CA GLN A 192 7.54 -11.19 18.28
C GLN A 192 7.49 -10.52 19.65
N GLY A 193 8.25 -9.44 19.88
CA GLY A 193 8.22 -8.69 21.14
C GLY A 193 6.82 -8.13 21.45
N PRO A 194 6.25 -7.31 20.57
CA PRO A 194 4.93 -6.69 20.77
C PRO A 194 3.80 -7.64 21.11
N VAL A 195 3.74 -8.84 20.52
CA VAL A 195 2.63 -9.78 20.77
C VAL A 195 2.94 -10.87 21.79
N THR A 196 4.13 -10.82 22.42
CA THR A 196 4.54 -11.78 23.46
C THR A 196 5.03 -11.08 24.73
N THR A 197 6.30 -10.65 24.78
CA THR A 197 6.93 -10.07 25.98
C THR A 197 6.40 -8.68 26.33
N ASP A 198 5.96 -7.90 25.36
CA ASP A 198 5.38 -6.56 25.52
C ASP A 198 3.87 -6.54 25.30
N ALA A 199 3.22 -7.69 25.36
CA ALA A 199 1.79 -7.84 25.08
C ALA A 199 0.90 -7.00 26.02
N ASP A 200 1.36 -6.75 27.26
CA ASP A 200 0.69 -5.91 28.26
C ASP A 200 0.65 -4.42 27.90
N LYS A 201 1.42 -3.99 26.92
CA LYS A 201 1.42 -2.61 26.41
C LYS A 201 0.34 -2.35 25.37
N TRP A 202 -0.39 -3.38 24.97
CA TRP A 202 -1.42 -3.31 23.94
C TRP A 202 -2.78 -3.75 24.50
N ASP A 203 -3.81 -2.98 24.20
CA ASP A 203 -5.20 -3.36 24.47
C ASP A 203 -5.71 -4.42 23.48
N GLY A 204 -5.03 -4.59 22.34
CA GLY A 204 -5.32 -5.66 21.40
C GLY A 204 -4.51 -5.64 20.12
N VAL A 205 -4.64 -6.74 19.38
CA VAL A 205 -4.14 -6.87 17.99
C VAL A 205 -5.34 -6.95 17.05
N ILE A 206 -5.29 -6.19 15.98
CA ILE A 206 -6.32 -6.21 14.93
C ILE A 206 -5.78 -7.01 13.76
N VAL A 207 -6.56 -7.98 13.31
CA VAL A 207 -6.32 -8.74 12.07
C VAL A 207 -7.55 -8.67 11.18
N MET A 208 -7.40 -8.97 9.89
CA MET A 208 -8.47 -8.76 8.92
C MET A 208 -9.33 -10.01 8.68
N THR A 209 -8.87 -11.19 9.10
CA THR A 209 -9.57 -12.45 8.86
C THR A 209 -9.70 -13.30 10.12
N ALA A 210 -10.81 -14.03 10.25
CA ALA A 210 -11.06 -14.92 11.37
C ALA A 210 -9.99 -16.04 11.43
N LYS A 211 -9.56 -16.53 10.27
CA LYS A 211 -8.54 -17.57 10.20
C LYS A 211 -7.17 -17.09 10.68
N GLN A 212 -6.78 -15.85 10.38
CA GLN A 212 -5.56 -15.26 10.93
C GLN A 212 -5.65 -15.09 12.44
N ALA A 213 -6.81 -14.66 12.95
CA ALA A 213 -7.03 -14.54 14.40
C ALA A 213 -6.86 -15.87 15.11
N GLU A 214 -7.49 -16.94 14.60
CA GLU A 214 -7.37 -18.30 15.16
C GLU A 214 -5.91 -18.76 15.27
N ILE A 215 -5.15 -18.60 14.17
CA ILE A 215 -3.76 -19.07 14.11
C ILE A 215 -2.86 -18.21 15.00
N LEU A 216 -2.98 -16.88 14.90
CA LEU A 216 -2.17 -15.96 15.71
C LEU A 216 -2.43 -16.19 17.21
N GLN A 217 -3.69 -16.39 17.60
CA GLN A 217 -4.05 -16.64 19.01
C GLN A 217 -3.37 -17.88 19.57
N GLN A 218 -3.25 -18.95 18.77
CA GLN A 218 -2.51 -20.16 19.15
C GLN A 218 -1.01 -19.89 19.25
N GLN A 219 -0.43 -19.17 18.29
CA GLN A 219 1.01 -18.86 18.24
C GLN A 219 1.46 -18.00 19.43
N ILE A 220 0.62 -17.04 19.88
CA ILE A 220 0.95 -16.14 21.01
C ILE A 220 0.40 -16.62 22.36
N HIS A 221 -0.19 -17.82 22.41
CA HIS A 221 -0.76 -18.39 23.65
C HIS A 221 -1.73 -17.45 24.38
N ASN A 222 -2.56 -16.71 23.66
CA ASN A 222 -3.51 -15.72 24.18
C ASN A 222 -2.87 -14.58 25.00
N ALA A 223 -1.63 -14.22 24.72
CA ALA A 223 -0.92 -13.16 25.44
C ALA A 223 -1.57 -11.77 25.31
N VAL A 224 -2.26 -11.50 24.21
CA VAL A 224 -2.98 -10.24 23.93
C VAL A 224 -4.33 -10.56 23.27
N PRO A 225 -5.41 -9.78 23.52
CA PRO A 225 -6.68 -9.94 22.83
C PRO A 225 -6.54 -9.71 21.30
N ILE A 226 -7.28 -10.48 20.49
CA ILE A 226 -7.28 -10.33 19.05
C ILE A 226 -8.68 -9.94 18.59
N TYR A 227 -8.75 -8.91 17.74
CA TYR A 227 -9.96 -8.38 17.14
C TYR A 227 -9.93 -8.61 15.64
N VAL A 228 -11.03 -9.14 15.09
CA VAL A 228 -11.19 -9.29 13.64
C VAL A 228 -11.94 -8.08 13.13
N ILE A 229 -11.31 -7.30 12.27
CA ILE A 229 -11.92 -6.15 11.61
C ILE A 229 -11.64 -6.26 10.13
N ASN A 230 -12.70 -6.35 9.34
CA ASN A 230 -12.60 -6.45 7.89
C ASN A 230 -11.91 -5.19 7.30
N GLY A 231 -10.92 -5.40 6.44
CA GLY A 231 -10.17 -4.34 5.78
C GLY A 231 -10.83 -3.77 4.52
N THR A 232 -11.87 -4.46 4.01
CA THR A 232 -12.59 -4.04 2.78
C THR A 232 -14.05 -3.78 3.10
N PRO A 233 -14.42 -2.58 3.56
CA PRO A 233 -15.84 -2.22 3.59
C PRO A 233 -16.36 -2.08 2.17
N VAL A 234 -17.44 -2.80 1.84
CA VAL A 234 -18.14 -2.64 0.58
C VAL A 234 -19.29 -1.67 0.74
N LEU A 235 -19.44 -0.75 -0.21
CA LEU A 235 -20.53 0.22 -0.22
C LEU A 235 -21.81 -0.47 -0.75
N ALA A 236 -22.88 -0.44 0.02
CA ALA A 236 -24.13 -1.16 -0.27
C ALA A 236 -24.91 -0.67 -1.50
N ASN A 237 -24.43 0.31 -2.27
CA ASN A 237 -25.23 1.05 -3.25
C ASN A 237 -24.62 1.15 -4.65
N TYR A 238 -23.81 0.20 -5.10
CA TYR A 238 -23.44 0.15 -6.51
C TYR A 238 -24.62 -0.27 -7.38
N ALA A 239 -24.77 0.39 -8.54
CA ALA A 239 -25.76 -0.01 -9.54
C ALA A 239 -25.39 -1.42 -10.03
N ARG A 240 -26.33 -2.36 -9.95
CA ARG A 240 -26.10 -3.72 -10.44
C ARG A 240 -25.99 -3.71 -11.96
N ILE A 241 -24.92 -4.29 -12.47
CA ILE A 241 -24.65 -4.46 -13.88
C ILE A 241 -25.01 -5.89 -14.26
N ASN A 242 -25.79 -6.05 -15.32
CA ASN A 242 -26.06 -7.38 -15.85
C ASN A 242 -24.80 -7.95 -16.49
N GLU A 243 -24.61 -9.25 -16.36
CA GLU A 243 -23.46 -9.91 -16.97
C GLU A 243 -23.42 -9.72 -18.49
N ALA A 244 -24.56 -9.67 -19.15
CA ALA A 244 -24.69 -9.44 -20.60
C ALA A 244 -24.20 -8.06 -21.06
N ASP A 245 -24.11 -7.07 -20.17
CA ASP A 245 -23.64 -5.72 -20.44
C ASP A 245 -22.11 -5.58 -20.21
N ARG A 246 -21.47 -6.63 -19.69
CA ARG A 246 -20.02 -6.69 -19.49
C ARG A 246 -19.28 -7.04 -20.79
N THR A 247 -17.99 -6.71 -20.84
CA THR A 247 -17.16 -7.04 -22.00
C THR A 247 -16.91 -8.55 -22.09
N PRO A 248 -17.37 -9.24 -23.15
CA PRO A 248 -17.17 -10.67 -23.27
C PRO A 248 -15.69 -11.09 -23.22
N GLY A 249 -15.39 -12.11 -22.44
CA GLY A 249 -14.04 -12.63 -22.26
C GLY A 249 -13.10 -11.76 -21.42
N GLN A 250 -13.56 -10.66 -20.82
CA GLN A 250 -12.71 -9.77 -20.03
C GLN A 250 -12.46 -10.33 -18.63
N LEU A 251 -11.22 -10.69 -18.36
CA LEU A 251 -10.70 -11.03 -17.02
C LEU A 251 -9.87 -9.89 -16.47
N ILE A 252 -9.90 -9.73 -15.15
CA ILE A 252 -9.04 -8.76 -14.46
C ILE A 252 -8.30 -9.39 -13.29
N TYR A 253 -7.12 -8.86 -13.03
CA TYR A 253 -6.36 -9.01 -11.79
C TYR A 253 -6.05 -7.61 -11.25
N VAL A 254 -6.22 -7.41 -9.95
CA VAL A 254 -5.90 -6.14 -9.28
C VAL A 254 -5.02 -6.41 -8.08
N GLY A 255 -3.83 -5.80 -8.05
CA GLY A 255 -2.89 -5.97 -6.95
C GLY A 255 -1.44 -5.70 -7.35
N ARG A 256 -0.52 -5.93 -6.42
CA ARG A 256 0.92 -5.91 -6.72
C ARG A 256 1.25 -7.02 -7.72
N LEU A 257 2.13 -6.72 -8.68
CA LEU A 257 2.64 -7.71 -9.63
C LEU A 257 3.97 -8.23 -9.09
N ALA A 258 3.93 -9.36 -8.39
CA ALA A 258 5.06 -9.89 -7.64
C ALA A 258 5.03 -11.44 -7.60
N GLU A 259 6.09 -12.05 -7.11
CA GLU A 259 6.24 -13.51 -7.07
C GLU A 259 5.21 -14.17 -6.13
N ASP A 260 4.94 -13.57 -4.96
CA ASP A 260 3.95 -14.05 -3.98
C ASP A 260 2.52 -14.02 -4.55
N LYS A 261 2.26 -13.15 -5.53
CA LYS A 261 1.00 -13.04 -6.29
C LYS A 261 0.97 -13.93 -7.53
N GLN A 262 2.05 -14.67 -7.80
CA GLN A 262 2.18 -15.61 -8.91
C GLN A 262 1.84 -15.01 -10.29
N THR A 263 2.19 -13.73 -10.52
CA THR A 263 1.89 -13.04 -11.79
C THR A 263 2.36 -13.82 -13.02
N SER A 264 3.60 -14.32 -13.01
CA SER A 264 4.15 -15.13 -14.11
C SER A 264 3.34 -16.41 -14.34
N GLN A 265 2.88 -17.06 -13.27
CA GLN A 265 2.06 -18.26 -13.37
C GLN A 265 0.68 -17.97 -13.96
N LEU A 266 0.05 -16.85 -13.53
CA LEU A 266 -1.24 -16.41 -14.06
C LEU A 266 -1.15 -16.10 -15.57
N ILE A 267 -0.05 -15.48 -16.04
CA ILE A 267 0.23 -15.28 -17.46
C ILE A 267 0.28 -16.62 -18.21
N ASN A 268 0.98 -17.63 -17.66
CA ASN A 268 1.08 -18.97 -18.28
C ASN A 268 -0.28 -19.70 -18.30
N MET A 269 -1.07 -19.57 -17.25
CA MET A 269 -2.42 -20.15 -17.22
C MET A 269 -3.34 -19.46 -18.21
N PHE A 270 -3.25 -18.12 -18.30
CA PHE A 270 -4.03 -17.37 -19.27
C PHE A 270 -3.70 -17.74 -20.72
N ALA A 271 -2.45 -18.05 -21.05
CA ALA A 271 -2.09 -18.55 -22.38
C ALA A 271 -2.91 -19.81 -22.76
N GLN A 272 -3.13 -20.72 -21.82
CA GLN A 272 -3.93 -21.93 -22.05
C GLN A 272 -5.43 -21.67 -22.06
N ILE A 273 -5.89 -20.67 -21.32
CA ILE A 273 -7.28 -20.19 -21.35
C ILE A 273 -7.56 -19.55 -22.72
N HIS A 274 -6.69 -18.66 -23.18
CA HIS A 274 -6.83 -17.97 -24.46
C HIS A 274 -6.82 -18.91 -25.68
N GLN A 275 -6.08 -20.01 -25.62
CA GLN A 275 -6.11 -21.06 -26.65
C GLN A 275 -7.49 -21.73 -26.79
N GLN A 276 -8.29 -21.78 -25.72
CA GLN A 276 -9.62 -22.40 -25.69
C GLN A 276 -10.75 -21.36 -25.83
N VAL A 277 -10.51 -20.12 -25.45
CA VAL A 277 -11.42 -18.97 -25.51
C VAL A 277 -10.66 -17.81 -26.14
N SER A 278 -10.59 -17.77 -27.45
CA SER A 278 -9.72 -16.88 -28.22
C SER A 278 -10.07 -15.39 -28.10
N GLU A 279 -11.30 -15.06 -27.72
CA GLU A 279 -11.75 -13.70 -27.43
C GLU A 279 -11.36 -13.22 -26.01
N SER A 280 -10.87 -14.11 -25.13
CA SER A 280 -10.51 -13.73 -23.77
C SER A 280 -9.38 -12.71 -23.74
N LYS A 281 -9.48 -11.78 -22.78
CA LYS A 281 -8.45 -10.78 -22.45
C LYS A 281 -8.20 -10.77 -20.95
N LEU A 282 -6.96 -10.47 -20.56
CA LEU A 282 -6.59 -10.32 -19.15
C LEU A 282 -5.91 -8.96 -18.96
N THR A 283 -6.49 -8.12 -18.11
CA THR A 283 -5.89 -6.84 -17.74
C THR A 283 -5.39 -6.89 -16.30
N PHE A 284 -4.12 -6.54 -16.12
CA PHE A 284 -3.48 -6.38 -14.82
C PHE A 284 -3.51 -4.92 -14.40
N TYR A 285 -4.15 -4.64 -13.26
CA TYR A 285 -4.14 -3.33 -12.61
C TYR A 285 -3.23 -3.36 -11.38
N GLY A 286 -2.27 -2.45 -11.33
CA GLY A 286 -1.30 -2.34 -10.25
C GLY A 286 0.13 -2.18 -10.76
N TYR A 287 1.10 -2.46 -9.91
CA TYR A 287 2.51 -2.27 -10.23
C TYR A 287 3.38 -3.39 -9.68
N GLY A 288 4.53 -3.59 -10.31
CA GLY A 288 5.65 -4.42 -9.86
C GLY A 288 6.94 -3.62 -9.87
N THR A 289 8.06 -4.23 -9.51
CA THR A 289 9.38 -3.61 -9.71
C THR A 289 9.66 -3.45 -11.21
N GLY A 290 10.57 -2.53 -11.57
CA GLY A 290 10.92 -2.33 -12.98
C GLY A 290 11.41 -3.61 -13.66
N GLU A 291 12.24 -4.40 -12.96
CA GLU A 291 12.75 -5.68 -13.44
C GLU A 291 11.64 -6.73 -13.61
N ASP A 292 10.74 -6.85 -12.64
CA ASP A 292 9.61 -7.77 -12.72
C ASP A 292 8.72 -7.43 -13.91
N MET A 293 8.38 -6.14 -14.07
CA MET A 293 7.54 -5.67 -15.17
C MET A 293 8.15 -5.95 -16.55
N ASP A 294 9.46 -5.76 -16.70
CA ASP A 294 10.18 -6.08 -17.93
C ASP A 294 10.15 -7.58 -18.22
N ASN A 295 10.30 -8.42 -17.19
CA ASN A 295 10.24 -9.87 -17.30
C ASN A 295 8.83 -10.34 -17.69
N TYR A 296 7.77 -9.80 -17.08
CA TYR A 296 6.38 -10.13 -17.45
C TYR A 296 6.05 -9.71 -18.89
N LYS A 297 6.46 -8.52 -19.33
CA LYS A 297 6.28 -8.08 -20.73
C LYS A 297 7.01 -8.99 -21.73
N LYS A 298 8.25 -9.40 -21.42
CA LYS A 298 8.99 -10.37 -22.24
C LYS A 298 8.28 -11.73 -22.31
N GLN A 299 7.74 -12.19 -21.18
CA GLN A 299 6.98 -13.45 -21.12
C GLN A 299 5.72 -13.37 -21.98
N VAL A 300 4.90 -12.31 -21.86
CA VAL A 300 3.71 -12.07 -22.69
C VAL A 300 4.06 -12.12 -24.17
N LYS A 301 5.12 -11.41 -24.57
CA LYS A 301 5.59 -11.40 -25.94
C LYS A 301 6.05 -12.77 -26.44
N SER A 302 6.78 -13.51 -25.61
CA SER A 302 7.25 -14.87 -25.97
C SER A 302 6.12 -15.88 -26.16
N LEU A 303 4.98 -15.64 -25.51
CA LEU A 303 3.76 -16.45 -25.62
C LEU A 303 2.82 -15.96 -26.73
N GLY A 304 3.15 -14.83 -27.40
CA GLY A 304 2.32 -14.26 -28.47
C GLY A 304 1.01 -13.63 -27.96
N LEU A 305 1.00 -13.12 -26.74
CA LEU A 305 -0.19 -12.59 -26.06
C LEU A 305 -0.24 -11.06 -25.99
N ASP A 306 0.58 -10.35 -26.76
CA ASP A 306 0.67 -8.87 -26.75
C ASP A 306 -0.67 -8.15 -26.99
N GLY A 307 -1.62 -8.78 -27.66
CA GLY A 307 -2.97 -8.23 -27.92
C GLY A 307 -4.04 -8.70 -26.93
N SER A 308 -3.71 -9.63 -26.05
CA SER A 308 -4.67 -10.30 -25.16
C SER A 308 -4.36 -10.10 -23.67
N ILE A 309 -3.14 -9.68 -23.35
CA ILE A 309 -2.73 -9.28 -21.98
C ILE A 309 -2.35 -7.80 -21.99
N GLU A 310 -2.91 -7.05 -21.05
CA GLU A 310 -2.60 -5.65 -20.81
C GLU A 310 -2.09 -5.43 -19.39
N PHE A 311 -1.08 -4.57 -19.23
CA PHE A 311 -0.62 -4.03 -17.94
C PHE A 311 -1.04 -2.56 -17.87
N ALA A 312 -2.21 -2.31 -17.28
CA ALA A 312 -2.82 -0.96 -17.21
C ALA A 312 -2.19 -0.05 -16.14
N GLY A 313 -1.29 -0.60 -15.29
CA GLY A 313 -0.64 0.14 -14.23
C GLY A 313 -1.58 0.48 -13.06
N TYR A 314 -1.13 1.39 -12.19
CA TYR A 314 -1.94 1.87 -11.07
C TYR A 314 -3.00 2.85 -11.56
N GLN A 315 -4.24 2.66 -11.13
CA GLN A 315 -5.36 3.54 -11.40
C GLN A 315 -5.92 4.10 -10.10
N ILE A 316 -6.41 5.35 -10.14
CA ILE A 316 -7.02 6.02 -8.97
C ILE A 316 -8.41 5.46 -8.69
N SER A 317 -9.19 5.13 -9.73
CA SER A 317 -10.48 4.43 -9.66
C SER A 317 -10.42 3.21 -10.58
N LEU A 318 -11.04 2.13 -10.12
CA LEU A 318 -11.17 0.89 -10.86
C LEU A 318 -12.64 0.53 -11.14
N ASP A 319 -13.59 1.42 -10.82
CA ASP A 319 -15.02 1.16 -10.95
C ASP A 319 -15.37 0.69 -12.37
N GLU A 320 -14.93 1.43 -13.40
CA GLU A 320 -15.19 1.07 -14.80
C GLU A 320 -14.53 -0.27 -15.17
N ALA A 321 -13.34 -0.55 -14.64
CA ALA A 321 -12.63 -1.80 -14.92
C ALA A 321 -13.36 -3.01 -14.33
N TYR A 322 -13.84 -2.89 -13.09
CA TYR A 322 -14.69 -3.93 -12.50
C TYR A 322 -16.02 -4.06 -13.23
N ASP A 323 -16.66 -2.95 -13.57
CA ASP A 323 -17.95 -2.96 -14.25
C ASP A 323 -17.91 -3.66 -15.63
N GLN A 324 -16.78 -3.60 -16.31
CA GLN A 324 -16.57 -4.25 -17.60
C GLN A 324 -16.11 -5.71 -17.48
N ALA A 325 -15.57 -6.14 -16.35
CA ALA A 325 -15.00 -7.46 -16.19
C ALA A 325 -16.05 -8.55 -16.01
N GLN A 326 -15.84 -9.71 -16.65
CA GLN A 326 -16.66 -10.91 -16.43
C GLN A 326 -16.14 -11.77 -15.27
N LEU A 327 -14.82 -11.81 -15.04
CA LEU A 327 -14.21 -12.58 -13.97
C LEU A 327 -13.04 -11.82 -13.34
N PHE A 328 -12.94 -11.89 -12.04
CA PHE A 328 -11.72 -11.59 -11.31
C PHE A 328 -10.92 -12.87 -11.08
N VAL A 329 -9.64 -12.86 -11.42
CA VAL A 329 -8.77 -14.03 -11.32
C VAL A 329 -7.61 -13.78 -10.38
N ASP A 330 -7.41 -14.66 -9.38
CA ASP A 330 -6.35 -14.51 -8.39
C ASP A 330 -5.58 -15.82 -8.19
N ALA A 331 -4.31 -15.82 -8.58
CA ALA A 331 -3.41 -16.96 -8.42
C ALA A 331 -2.45 -16.78 -7.22
N SER A 332 -2.70 -15.86 -6.32
CA SER A 332 -1.85 -15.59 -5.16
C SER A 332 -1.62 -16.83 -4.30
N ARG A 333 -0.44 -16.90 -3.67
CA ARG A 333 -0.13 -17.94 -2.67
C ARG A 333 -0.44 -17.49 -1.25
N ILE A 334 -0.43 -16.18 -1.04
CA ILE A 334 -0.55 -15.57 0.28
C ILE A 334 -1.12 -14.15 0.19
N ASP A 335 -1.96 -13.83 1.15
CA ASP A 335 -2.39 -12.48 1.49
C ASP A 335 -2.74 -12.42 2.98
N ALA A 336 -2.98 -11.22 3.52
CA ALA A 336 -3.63 -11.04 4.82
C ALA A 336 -5.15 -10.95 4.67
N GLN A 337 -5.62 -10.18 3.69
CA GLN A 337 -6.97 -10.16 3.15
C GLN A 337 -6.92 -9.56 1.73
N PRO A 338 -7.44 -10.24 0.71
CA PRO A 338 -7.40 -9.76 -0.66
C PRO A 338 -8.48 -8.70 -0.91
N LEU A 339 -8.19 -7.42 -0.60
CA LEU A 339 -9.14 -6.31 -0.68
C LEU A 339 -9.79 -6.19 -2.07
N ALA A 340 -8.98 -6.30 -3.12
CA ALA A 340 -9.45 -6.26 -4.52
C ALA A 340 -10.48 -7.34 -4.86
N MET A 341 -10.44 -8.50 -4.18
CA MET A 341 -11.45 -9.55 -4.32
C MET A 341 -12.80 -9.10 -3.77
N GLY A 342 -12.80 -8.41 -2.62
CA GLY A 342 -14.02 -7.81 -2.05
C GLY A 342 -14.58 -6.70 -2.94
N GLU A 343 -13.71 -5.87 -3.52
CA GLU A 343 -14.09 -4.84 -4.49
C GLU A 343 -14.73 -5.48 -5.73
N ALA A 344 -14.12 -6.51 -6.31
CA ALA A 344 -14.66 -7.23 -7.46
C ALA A 344 -16.07 -7.78 -7.18
N LEU A 345 -16.24 -8.45 -6.04
CA LEU A 345 -17.55 -8.97 -5.61
C LEU A 345 -18.58 -7.85 -5.45
N ASN A 346 -18.18 -6.68 -4.93
CA ASN A 346 -19.06 -5.52 -4.77
C ASN A 346 -19.57 -4.98 -6.11
N HIS A 347 -18.77 -5.12 -7.17
CA HIS A 347 -19.17 -4.82 -8.55
C HIS A 347 -19.88 -5.98 -9.25
N GLY A 348 -20.23 -7.05 -8.52
CA GLY A 348 -20.87 -8.22 -9.10
C GLY A 348 -19.98 -9.03 -10.02
N VAL A 349 -18.65 -8.92 -9.86
CA VAL A 349 -17.68 -9.70 -10.63
C VAL A 349 -17.36 -10.98 -9.88
N PRO A 350 -17.72 -12.17 -10.42
CA PRO A 350 -17.39 -13.44 -9.80
C PRO A 350 -15.87 -13.65 -9.73
N VAL A 351 -15.44 -14.34 -8.67
CA VAL A 351 -14.02 -14.57 -8.38
C VAL A 351 -13.61 -16.01 -8.67
N VAL A 352 -12.49 -16.22 -9.36
CA VAL A 352 -11.80 -17.50 -9.40
C VAL A 352 -10.45 -17.32 -8.72
N SER A 353 -10.26 -17.96 -7.57
CA SER A 353 -9.06 -17.78 -6.74
C SER A 353 -8.47 -19.11 -6.30
N TYR A 354 -7.17 -19.12 -6.06
CA TYR A 354 -6.57 -20.18 -5.28
C TYR A 354 -7.01 -20.12 -3.81
N ASP A 355 -7.02 -21.31 -3.18
CA ASP A 355 -7.33 -21.52 -1.77
C ASP A 355 -6.10 -21.27 -0.91
N TYR A 356 -5.67 -20.03 -0.79
CA TYR A 356 -4.65 -19.66 0.18
C TYR A 356 -5.29 -19.33 1.53
N LEU A 357 -4.48 -19.34 2.58
CA LEU A 357 -4.96 -19.53 3.96
C LEU A 357 -5.87 -18.42 4.50
N TYR A 358 -5.60 -17.14 4.13
CA TYR A 358 -6.34 -15.99 4.66
C TYR A 358 -7.13 -15.26 3.55
N GLY A 359 -8.42 -15.14 3.70
CA GLY A 359 -9.30 -14.29 2.91
C GLY A 359 -10.19 -15.01 1.90
N PRO A 360 -9.69 -15.83 0.94
CA PRO A 360 -10.54 -16.34 -0.13
C PRO A 360 -11.81 -17.03 0.36
N ARG A 361 -11.70 -17.95 1.33
CA ARG A 361 -12.85 -18.68 1.88
C ARG A 361 -13.78 -17.83 2.75
N GLU A 362 -13.33 -16.65 3.17
CA GLU A 362 -14.16 -15.72 3.95
C GLU A 362 -14.97 -14.79 3.05
N MET A 363 -14.63 -14.71 1.75
CA MET A 363 -15.27 -13.85 0.76
C MET A 363 -15.99 -14.63 -0.33
N VAL A 364 -15.39 -15.73 -0.78
CA VAL A 364 -15.87 -16.51 -1.92
C VAL A 364 -16.56 -17.78 -1.44
N ILE A 365 -17.81 -17.96 -1.88
CA ILE A 365 -18.60 -19.15 -1.67
C ILE A 365 -18.72 -19.85 -3.02
N SER A 366 -17.99 -20.98 -3.19
CA SER A 366 -17.99 -21.73 -4.45
C SER A 366 -19.41 -22.09 -4.92
N GLY A 367 -19.67 -21.88 -6.19
CA GLY A 367 -20.99 -22.07 -6.82
C GLY A 367 -22.00 -20.96 -6.53
N LYS A 368 -21.63 -19.89 -5.78
CA LYS A 368 -22.52 -18.75 -5.51
C LYS A 368 -21.98 -17.42 -6.05
N ASN A 369 -20.77 -17.04 -5.68
CA ASN A 369 -20.18 -15.77 -6.09
C ASN A 369 -18.77 -15.94 -6.70
N GLY A 370 -18.37 -17.18 -6.99
CA GLY A 370 -17.08 -17.51 -7.55
C GLY A 370 -16.72 -18.97 -7.32
N GLU A 371 -15.42 -19.29 -7.53
CA GLU A 371 -14.86 -20.61 -7.32
C GLU A 371 -13.51 -20.56 -6.61
N ILE A 372 -13.36 -21.41 -5.59
CA ILE A 372 -12.10 -21.61 -4.86
C ILE A 372 -11.41 -22.85 -5.36
N ILE A 373 -10.19 -22.71 -5.87
CA ILE A 373 -9.41 -23.76 -6.48
C ILE A 373 -8.27 -24.19 -5.54
N PRO A 374 -8.03 -25.48 -5.32
CA PRO A 374 -6.90 -25.92 -4.50
C PRO A 374 -5.58 -25.26 -4.92
N LEU A 375 -4.81 -24.80 -3.94
CA LEU A 375 -3.56 -24.08 -4.17
C LEU A 375 -2.65 -24.83 -5.16
N ASN A 376 -2.14 -24.11 -6.16
CA ASN A 376 -1.29 -24.63 -7.23
C ASN A 376 -1.95 -25.63 -8.21
N ASN A 377 -3.26 -25.88 -8.13
CA ASN A 377 -3.95 -26.72 -9.12
C ASN A 377 -4.28 -25.92 -10.38
N GLN A 378 -3.24 -25.67 -11.21
CA GLN A 378 -3.34 -24.90 -12.45
C GLN A 378 -4.37 -25.49 -13.43
N GLY A 379 -4.39 -26.83 -13.56
CA GLY A 379 -5.32 -27.50 -14.48
C GLY A 379 -6.78 -27.23 -14.13
N GLN A 380 -7.14 -27.32 -12.86
CA GLN A 380 -8.50 -27.03 -12.41
C GLN A 380 -8.81 -25.53 -12.55
N PHE A 381 -7.85 -24.63 -12.24
CA PHE A 381 -8.01 -23.20 -12.42
C PHE A 381 -8.37 -22.85 -13.88
N ILE A 382 -7.56 -23.35 -14.84
CA ILE A 382 -7.78 -23.13 -16.27
C ILE A 382 -9.15 -23.66 -16.70
N GLN A 383 -9.48 -24.90 -16.34
CA GLN A 383 -10.74 -25.52 -16.71
C GLN A 383 -11.94 -24.76 -16.14
N THR A 384 -11.86 -24.29 -14.90
CA THR A 384 -12.92 -23.49 -14.26
C THR A 384 -13.11 -22.18 -15.00
N VAL A 385 -12.04 -21.41 -15.28
CA VAL A 385 -12.15 -20.16 -16.02
C VAL A 385 -12.73 -20.37 -17.42
N VAL A 386 -12.23 -21.38 -18.16
CA VAL A 386 -12.73 -21.71 -19.50
C VAL A 386 -14.23 -22.05 -19.47
N LYS A 387 -14.64 -22.94 -18.53
CA LYS A 387 -16.05 -23.32 -18.37
C LYS A 387 -16.93 -22.08 -18.12
N LEU A 388 -16.55 -21.23 -17.18
CA LEU A 388 -17.31 -20.03 -16.84
C LEU A 388 -17.43 -19.06 -18.01
N LEU A 389 -16.37 -18.81 -18.76
CA LEU A 389 -16.41 -17.94 -19.94
C LEU A 389 -17.30 -18.49 -21.08
N GLN A 390 -17.51 -19.81 -21.13
CA GLN A 390 -18.35 -20.48 -22.12
C GLN A 390 -19.81 -20.70 -21.66
N ASP A 391 -20.09 -20.56 -20.36
CA ASP A 391 -21.42 -20.75 -19.76
C ASP A 391 -21.97 -19.43 -19.21
N ARG A 392 -22.71 -18.70 -20.05
CA ARG A 392 -23.29 -17.39 -19.69
C ARG A 392 -24.32 -17.47 -18.56
N ASP A 393 -25.07 -18.57 -18.47
CA ASP A 393 -26.09 -18.72 -17.44
C ASP A 393 -25.42 -18.92 -16.07
N GLU A 394 -24.35 -19.72 -16.01
CA GLU A 394 -23.55 -19.89 -14.80
C GLU A 394 -22.86 -18.57 -14.40
N LEU A 395 -22.25 -17.84 -15.35
CA LEU A 395 -21.65 -16.53 -15.11
C LEU A 395 -22.66 -15.51 -14.56
N GLN A 396 -23.86 -15.41 -15.15
CA GLN A 396 -24.93 -14.54 -14.66
C GLN A 396 -25.37 -14.93 -13.24
N SER A 397 -25.47 -16.22 -12.96
CA SER A 397 -25.82 -16.74 -11.63
C SER A 397 -24.78 -16.33 -10.59
N LEU A 398 -23.49 -16.52 -10.89
CA LEU A 398 -22.39 -16.13 -10.02
C LEU A 398 -22.28 -14.61 -9.85
N SER A 399 -22.53 -13.84 -10.90
CA SER A 399 -22.55 -12.36 -10.83
C SER A 399 -23.69 -11.86 -9.93
N THR A 400 -24.88 -12.45 -10.03
CA THR A 400 -25.97 -12.17 -9.12
C THR A 400 -25.60 -12.52 -7.68
N GLY A 401 -25.00 -13.70 -7.48
CA GLY A 401 -24.52 -14.14 -6.18
C GLY A 401 -23.40 -13.28 -5.60
N ALA A 402 -22.57 -12.67 -6.44
CA ALA A 402 -21.54 -11.74 -5.98
C ALA A 402 -22.16 -10.52 -5.29
N TYR A 403 -23.22 -9.94 -5.86
CA TYR A 403 -23.95 -8.85 -5.22
C TYR A 403 -24.73 -9.28 -3.96
N ASP A 404 -25.24 -10.51 -3.92
CA ASP A 404 -26.16 -10.97 -2.88
C ASP A 404 -25.45 -11.56 -1.65
N ASN A 405 -24.16 -11.86 -1.73
CA ASN A 405 -23.40 -12.53 -0.64
C ASN A 405 -22.30 -11.63 -0.05
N LEU A 406 -22.58 -10.34 0.13
CA LEU A 406 -21.64 -9.37 0.70
C LEU A 406 -21.94 -8.96 2.15
N ASP A 407 -22.94 -9.56 2.78
CA ASP A 407 -23.44 -9.14 4.09
C ASP A 407 -22.37 -8.99 5.18
N GLU A 408 -21.31 -9.79 5.13
CA GLU A 408 -20.21 -9.71 6.11
C GLU A 408 -19.20 -8.59 5.80
N LEU A 409 -19.20 -8.07 4.57
CA LEU A 409 -18.27 -7.03 4.10
C LEU A 409 -18.89 -5.63 4.09
N VAL A 410 -20.20 -5.48 4.40
CA VAL A 410 -20.86 -4.17 4.35
C VAL A 410 -20.27 -3.20 5.38
N GLU A 411 -20.19 -1.94 4.99
CA GLU A 411 -19.62 -0.84 5.79
C GLU A 411 -20.20 -0.79 7.21
N GLU A 412 -21.52 -0.98 7.36
CA GLU A 412 -22.19 -0.95 8.67
C GLU A 412 -21.66 -2.02 9.63
N LYS A 413 -21.38 -3.23 9.15
CA LYS A 413 -20.79 -4.31 9.99
C LYS A 413 -19.34 -4.02 10.33
N THR A 414 -18.56 -3.57 9.36
CA THR A 414 -17.18 -3.17 9.59
C THR A 414 -17.10 -2.01 10.59
N TRP A 415 -18.01 -1.03 10.47
CA TRP A 415 -18.08 0.07 11.44
C TRP A 415 -18.41 -0.42 12.86
N LYS A 416 -19.33 -1.36 13.01
CA LYS A 416 -19.64 -1.98 14.32
C LYS A 416 -18.43 -2.72 14.90
N GLN A 417 -17.59 -3.35 14.07
CA GLN A 417 -16.35 -3.97 14.52
C GLN A 417 -15.37 -2.90 15.06
N TRP A 418 -15.23 -1.76 14.36
CA TRP A 418 -14.41 -0.64 14.84
C TRP A 418 -14.93 -0.03 16.15
N GLN A 419 -16.24 0.12 16.29
CA GLN A 419 -16.85 0.64 17.51
C GLN A 419 -16.56 -0.20 18.75
N GLN A 420 -16.33 -1.50 18.60
CA GLN A 420 -15.96 -2.37 19.71
C GLN A 420 -14.66 -1.93 20.41
N LEU A 421 -13.70 -1.38 19.65
CA LEU A 421 -12.43 -0.91 20.20
C LEU A 421 -12.59 0.31 21.12
N SER A 422 -13.60 1.13 20.91
CA SER A 422 -13.88 2.28 21.78
C SER A 422 -14.60 1.90 23.08
N ALA A 423 -15.21 0.72 23.12
CA ALA A 423 -15.94 0.23 24.29
C ALA A 423 -15.08 -0.51 25.33
N ILE A 424 -13.82 -0.81 24.98
CA ILE A 424 -12.82 -1.45 25.83
C ILE A 424 -12.21 -0.40 26.75
#